data_4902a8b0ceb738c7e13c30e13d72bd1b
#
_entry.id   4902a8b0ceb738c7e13c30e13d72bd1b
#
_cell.length_a   1.000
_cell.length_b   1.000
_cell.length_c   1.000
_cell.angle_alpha   90.00
_cell.angle_beta   90.00
_cell.angle_gamma   90.00
#
_symmetry.space_group_name_H-M   'P 1'
#
loop_
_entity.id
_entity.type
_entity.pdbx_description
1 polymer ?
#
loop_
_entity_poly.entity_id
_entity_poly.type
_entity_poly.pdbx_seq_one_letter_code
_entity_poly.pdbx_strand_id
1 'polypeptide(L)'
;MPSDKSSDIQPSKAVLVTGATGRHGGTSAHLVTALLEAQRPVRVLARTKSERTEVLAAQGAEIVFGDFNNRRSLIAALDGVGTATFTYPVAAGIVPAAANFASAARETKAPVRVVVMSMAVARPDSLSPLGQAQWLAEEVLTWSGLDLCILRIAALFFENIPALHGPSISRAAEFSNSFGDADVPWISGLDAARLMVAAVLQPELFAGKTIHYPPGAELRSHHQIAAMLSAELGKQVRFSSATPQQWAAALRELSKEDPTEVINTDMAGHISAVGAMLASAKALARDPDPIELQRLTGKLPLSLKEFIAQNRVAFDQSYRSAEAR
;
A
#
# COMPACT_ATOMS: atom_id res chain seq x y z
N MET A 1 50.17 -22.02 14.89
CA MET A 1 49.53 -20.70 14.70
C MET A 1 48.16 -20.92 14.03
N PRO A 2 47.04 -20.73 14.69
CA PRO A 2 45.74 -20.82 14.03
C PRO A 2 45.50 -19.52 13.25
N SER A 3 45.22 -19.64 11.97
CA SER A 3 44.85 -18.55 11.08
C SER A 3 43.45 -18.01 11.50
N ASP A 4 43.46 -16.80 11.96
CA ASP A 4 42.27 -15.99 12.22
C ASP A 4 41.56 -15.76 10.86
N LYS A 5 40.51 -16.54 10.61
CA LYS A 5 39.52 -16.24 9.56
C LYS A 5 38.51 -15.27 10.14
N SER A 6 38.91 -14.00 10.26
CA SER A 6 37.94 -12.92 10.33
C SER A 6 37.13 -12.99 9.03
N SER A 7 35.94 -13.55 9.11
CA SER A 7 34.96 -13.49 8.03
C SER A 7 34.67 -11.99 7.80
N ASP A 8 35.18 -11.44 6.71
CA ASP A 8 34.75 -10.15 6.17
C ASP A 8 33.25 -10.23 5.88
N ILE A 9 32.44 -9.93 6.89
CA ILE A 9 31.01 -9.71 6.73
C ILE A 9 30.89 -8.41 5.96
N GLN A 10 30.82 -8.47 4.64
CA GLN A 10 30.50 -7.30 3.84
C GLN A 10 29.21 -6.68 4.37
N PRO A 11 29.19 -5.39 4.70
CA PRO A 11 27.98 -4.75 5.20
C PRO A 11 26.85 -4.96 4.20
N SER A 12 25.70 -5.41 4.70
CA SER A 12 24.53 -5.63 3.85
C SER A 12 24.17 -4.33 3.14
N LYS A 13 24.01 -4.38 1.81
CA LYS A 13 23.60 -3.21 1.03
C LYS A 13 22.27 -2.65 1.53
N ALA A 14 22.12 -1.33 1.48
CA ALA A 14 20.89 -0.67 1.91
C ALA A 14 19.68 -1.08 1.07
N VAL A 15 18.51 -1.04 1.69
CA VAL A 15 17.21 -1.14 1.02
C VAL A 15 16.65 0.25 0.82
N LEU A 16 16.39 0.67 -0.42
CA LEU A 16 15.70 1.92 -0.71
C LEU A 16 14.18 1.68 -0.61
N VAL A 17 13.53 2.39 0.30
CA VAL A 17 12.08 2.37 0.44
C VAL A 17 11.48 3.65 -0.10
N THR A 18 10.56 3.52 -1.05
CA THR A 18 9.79 4.63 -1.59
C THR A 18 8.36 4.63 -1.03
N GLY A 19 7.71 5.81 -0.98
CA GLY A 19 6.34 5.93 -0.49
C GLY A 19 6.17 5.85 1.03
N ALA A 20 7.25 5.84 1.83
CA ALA A 20 7.19 5.68 3.28
C ALA A 20 6.53 6.86 4.02
N THR A 21 6.48 8.03 3.42
CA THR A 21 5.75 9.20 3.93
C THR A 21 4.31 9.28 3.43
N GLY A 22 3.89 8.33 2.59
CA GLY A 22 2.51 8.20 2.11
C GLY A 22 1.54 7.92 3.25
N ARG A 23 0.26 8.29 3.05
CA ARG A 23 -0.79 8.16 4.08
C ARG A 23 -1.77 7.04 3.77
N HIS A 24 -1.75 6.51 2.55
CA HIS A 24 -2.62 5.42 2.14
C HIS A 24 -2.07 4.07 2.62
N GLY A 25 -2.78 3.44 3.54
CA GLY A 25 -2.44 2.10 4.09
C GLY A 25 -1.19 2.02 4.97
N GLY A 26 -0.36 3.07 5.06
CA GLY A 26 0.85 3.07 5.88
C GLY A 26 1.91 2.00 5.54
N THR A 27 1.68 1.23 4.47
CA THR A 27 2.45 0.02 4.11
C THR A 27 3.96 0.25 4.08
N SER A 28 4.43 1.31 3.40
CA SER A 28 5.88 1.55 3.31
C SER A 28 6.50 2.05 4.61
N ALA A 29 5.73 2.69 5.52
CA ALA A 29 6.21 3.05 6.85
C ALA A 29 6.39 1.79 7.72
N HIS A 30 5.43 0.87 7.71
CA HIS A 30 5.56 -0.44 8.37
C HIS A 30 6.72 -1.25 7.81
N LEU A 31 6.95 -1.19 6.48
CA LEU A 31 8.09 -1.83 5.83
C LEU A 31 9.41 -1.29 6.37
N VAL A 32 9.57 0.03 6.52
CA VAL A 32 10.79 0.65 7.08
C VAL A 32 11.03 0.12 8.49
N THR A 33 10.03 0.16 9.37
CA THR A 33 10.15 -0.33 10.75
C THR A 33 10.60 -1.79 10.77
N ALA A 34 9.93 -2.66 10.01
CA ALA A 34 10.24 -4.10 9.99
C ALA A 34 11.65 -4.41 9.42
N LEU A 35 12.12 -3.66 8.42
CA LEU A 35 13.47 -3.82 7.89
C LEU A 35 14.54 -3.37 8.88
N LEU A 36 14.31 -2.28 9.62
CA LEU A 36 15.21 -1.81 10.67
C LEU A 36 15.26 -2.82 11.85
N GLU A 37 14.12 -3.37 12.27
CA GLU A 37 14.05 -4.46 13.26
C GLU A 37 14.84 -5.70 12.80
N ALA A 38 14.80 -6.01 11.50
CA ALA A 38 15.59 -7.07 10.86
C ALA A 38 17.07 -6.68 10.64
N GLN A 39 17.54 -5.59 11.24
CA GLN A 39 18.92 -5.09 11.15
C GLN A 39 19.39 -4.82 9.71
N ARG A 40 18.47 -4.44 8.82
CA ARG A 40 18.79 -4.05 7.45
C ARG A 40 18.98 -2.54 7.38
N PRO A 41 20.07 -2.03 6.79
CA PRO A 41 20.21 -0.62 6.50
C PRO A 41 19.07 -0.15 5.58
N VAL A 42 18.35 0.88 5.98
CA VAL A 42 17.20 1.41 5.23
C VAL A 42 17.47 2.85 4.82
N ARG A 43 17.26 3.12 3.54
CA ARG A 43 17.21 4.47 2.96
C ARG A 43 15.78 4.76 2.52
N VAL A 44 15.25 5.93 2.89
CA VAL A 44 13.91 6.38 2.53
C VAL A 44 14.00 7.52 1.52
N LEU A 45 13.34 7.36 0.38
CA LEU A 45 13.14 8.46 -0.57
C LEU A 45 11.91 9.29 -0.13
N ALA A 46 12.11 10.55 0.16
CA ALA A 46 11.06 11.50 0.52
C ALA A 46 11.15 12.78 -0.32
N ARG A 47 10.00 13.37 -0.68
CA ARG A 47 9.99 14.61 -1.46
C ARG A 47 10.41 15.83 -0.64
N THR A 48 9.94 15.90 0.58
CA THR A 48 10.11 17.06 1.47
C THR A 48 10.33 16.61 2.91
N LYS A 49 10.95 17.48 3.69
CA LYS A 49 11.04 17.30 5.14
C LYS A 49 9.64 17.44 5.78
N SER A 50 9.33 16.55 6.71
CA SER A 50 8.06 16.51 7.43
C SER A 50 8.23 15.76 8.76
N GLU A 51 7.28 15.88 9.68
CA GLU A 51 7.23 15.11 10.90
C GLU A 51 7.39 13.59 10.65
N ARG A 52 6.79 13.06 9.56
CA ARG A 52 6.94 11.65 9.17
C ARG A 52 8.38 11.29 8.81
N THR A 53 9.10 12.16 8.11
CA THR A 53 10.52 11.92 7.81
C THR A 53 11.36 11.99 9.08
N GLU A 54 11.01 12.84 10.03
CA GLU A 54 11.70 12.93 11.32
C GLU A 54 11.48 11.67 12.18
N VAL A 55 10.25 11.14 12.20
CA VAL A 55 9.94 9.87 12.87
C VAL A 55 10.74 8.71 12.26
N LEU A 56 10.78 8.59 10.93
CA LEU A 56 11.55 7.53 10.26
C LEU A 56 13.05 7.68 10.49
N ALA A 57 13.59 8.90 10.49
CA ALA A 57 14.98 9.16 10.80
C ALA A 57 15.31 8.79 12.27
N ALA A 58 14.42 9.12 13.22
CA ALA A 58 14.58 8.75 14.62
C ALA A 58 14.57 7.23 14.85
N GLN A 59 13.92 6.46 13.99
CA GLN A 59 13.96 4.99 13.98
C GLN A 59 15.29 4.43 13.42
N GLY A 60 16.12 5.25 12.77
CA GLY A 60 17.40 4.85 12.21
C GLY A 60 17.43 4.76 10.68
N ALA A 61 16.38 5.20 9.97
CA ALA A 61 16.41 5.26 8.51
C ALA A 61 17.22 6.46 8.00
N GLU A 62 18.02 6.25 6.96
CA GLU A 62 18.66 7.33 6.19
C GLU A 62 17.59 8.01 5.32
N ILE A 63 17.40 9.33 5.47
CA ILE A 63 16.44 10.07 4.65
C ILE A 63 17.18 10.75 3.49
N VAL A 64 16.78 10.43 2.26
CA VAL A 64 17.28 11.09 1.04
C VAL A 64 16.12 11.85 0.39
N PHE A 65 16.36 13.14 0.13
CA PHE A 65 15.35 13.98 -0.52
C PHE A 65 15.47 13.86 -2.04
N GLY A 66 14.33 13.55 -2.68
CA GLY A 66 14.22 13.39 -4.11
C GLY A 66 12.79 13.16 -4.56
N ASP A 67 12.58 13.17 -5.87
CA ASP A 67 11.26 13.03 -6.49
C ASP A 67 11.34 12.08 -7.69
N PHE A 68 10.30 11.30 -7.92
CA PHE A 68 10.18 10.43 -9.08
C PHE A 68 10.21 11.19 -10.42
N ASN A 69 9.88 12.48 -10.43
CA ASN A 69 9.98 13.35 -11.59
C ASN A 69 11.40 13.93 -11.78
N ASN A 70 12.31 13.71 -10.84
CA ASN A 70 13.70 14.17 -10.90
C ASN A 70 14.67 12.97 -10.94
N ARG A 71 14.98 12.53 -12.14
CA ARG A 71 15.87 11.38 -12.37
C ARG A 71 17.23 11.50 -11.65
N ARG A 72 17.83 12.70 -11.55
CA ARG A 72 19.10 12.90 -10.86
C ARG A 72 19.02 12.56 -9.37
N SER A 73 17.93 12.95 -8.73
CA SER A 73 17.71 12.62 -7.31
C SER A 73 17.52 11.11 -7.09
N LEU A 74 16.93 10.41 -8.07
CA LEU A 74 16.79 8.95 -8.01
C LEU A 74 18.14 8.22 -8.16
N ILE A 75 19.06 8.71 -9.01
CA ILE A 75 20.41 8.16 -9.13
C ILE A 75 21.12 8.24 -7.78
N ALA A 76 21.10 9.41 -7.12
CA ALA A 76 21.68 9.59 -5.81
C ALA A 76 21.03 8.68 -4.74
N ALA A 77 19.71 8.54 -4.77
CA ALA A 77 19.00 7.68 -3.84
C ALA A 77 19.32 6.19 -4.01
N LEU A 78 19.59 5.74 -5.23
CA LEU A 78 19.89 4.35 -5.59
C LEU A 78 21.39 3.99 -5.46
N ASP A 79 22.28 4.96 -5.24
CA ASP A 79 23.73 4.67 -5.12
C ASP A 79 24.01 3.80 -3.89
N GLY A 80 24.71 2.68 -4.10
CA GLY A 80 25.03 1.70 -3.07
C GLY A 80 23.86 0.83 -2.59
N VAL A 81 22.67 0.95 -3.20
CA VAL A 81 21.47 0.16 -2.88
C VAL A 81 21.54 -1.23 -3.50
N GLY A 82 21.14 -2.27 -2.77
CA GLY A 82 21.03 -3.64 -3.28
C GLY A 82 19.61 -4.03 -3.67
N THR A 83 18.63 -3.54 -2.91
CA THR A 83 17.20 -3.75 -3.18
C THR A 83 16.47 -2.43 -3.04
N ALA A 84 15.53 -2.17 -3.94
CA ALA A 84 14.67 -0.99 -3.86
C ALA A 84 13.21 -1.41 -3.91
N THR A 85 12.32 -0.65 -3.27
CA THR A 85 10.89 -0.80 -3.46
C THR A 85 10.36 0.31 -4.36
N PHE A 86 9.43 -0.03 -5.24
CA PHE A 86 8.68 0.93 -6.03
C PHE A 86 7.24 0.93 -5.56
N THR A 87 6.91 1.92 -4.72
CA THR A 87 5.54 2.20 -4.24
C THR A 87 5.19 3.61 -4.63
N TYR A 88 4.18 3.76 -5.48
CA TYR A 88 3.70 5.05 -5.97
C TYR A 88 2.33 5.38 -5.38
N PRO A 89 2.00 6.65 -5.11
CA PRO A 89 0.66 7.05 -4.64
C PRO A 89 -0.44 6.61 -5.61
N VAL A 90 -1.66 6.42 -5.10
CA VAL A 90 -2.85 6.21 -5.94
C VAL A 90 -3.24 7.54 -6.60
N ALA A 91 -2.49 7.94 -7.59
CA ALA A 91 -2.57 9.23 -8.29
C ALA A 91 -1.99 9.10 -9.70
N ALA A 92 -2.27 10.09 -10.56
CA ALA A 92 -1.67 10.19 -11.89
C ALA A 92 -0.13 10.32 -11.81
N GLY A 93 0.56 9.99 -12.92
CA GLY A 93 2.01 10.17 -13.07
C GLY A 93 2.86 8.93 -12.79
N ILE A 94 2.27 7.77 -12.51
CA ILE A 94 3.02 6.54 -12.22
C ILE A 94 3.88 6.06 -13.41
N VAL A 95 3.43 6.23 -14.65
CA VAL A 95 4.17 5.78 -15.84
C VAL A 95 5.49 6.56 -16.02
N PRO A 96 5.49 7.92 -16.06
CA PRO A 96 6.74 8.67 -16.07
C PRO A 96 7.61 8.44 -14.82
N ALA A 97 7.00 8.21 -13.65
CA ALA A 97 7.73 7.86 -12.44
C ALA A 97 8.48 6.53 -12.60
N ALA A 98 7.82 5.50 -13.14
CA ALA A 98 8.44 4.20 -13.43
C ALA A 98 9.57 4.32 -14.46
N ALA A 99 9.39 5.13 -15.51
CA ALA A 99 10.42 5.36 -16.52
C ALA A 99 11.67 6.04 -15.94
N ASN A 100 11.50 7.09 -15.13
CA ASN A 100 12.60 7.77 -14.45
C ASN A 100 13.32 6.83 -13.47
N PHE A 101 12.55 6.07 -12.68
CA PHE A 101 13.10 5.11 -11.72
C PHE A 101 13.89 4.00 -12.43
N ALA A 102 13.32 3.38 -13.45
CA ALA A 102 13.98 2.34 -14.23
C ALA A 102 15.28 2.86 -14.88
N SER A 103 15.23 4.05 -15.48
CA SER A 103 16.39 4.69 -16.07
C SER A 103 17.49 4.97 -15.04
N ALA A 104 17.14 5.44 -13.85
CA ALA A 104 18.08 5.68 -12.77
C ALA A 104 18.67 4.37 -12.22
N ALA A 105 17.84 3.34 -12.00
CA ALA A 105 18.29 2.04 -11.50
C ALA A 105 19.27 1.34 -12.46
N ARG A 106 19.08 1.49 -13.77
CA ARG A 106 20.01 0.95 -14.79
C ARG A 106 21.37 1.66 -14.83
N GLU A 107 21.47 2.88 -14.31
CA GLU A 107 22.73 3.65 -14.26
C GLU A 107 23.58 3.31 -13.03
N THR A 108 23.03 2.58 -12.06
CA THR A 108 23.77 2.17 -10.86
C THR A 108 24.92 1.22 -11.23
N LYS A 109 26.02 1.29 -10.46
CA LYS A 109 27.20 0.44 -10.68
C LYS A 109 26.97 -1.04 -10.40
N ALA A 110 25.96 -1.36 -9.59
CA ALA A 110 25.60 -2.72 -9.23
C ALA A 110 24.11 -2.98 -9.53
N PRO A 111 23.73 -4.21 -9.90
CA PRO A 111 22.34 -4.56 -10.10
C PRO A 111 21.50 -4.28 -8.86
N VAL A 112 20.33 -3.70 -9.06
CA VAL A 112 19.34 -3.41 -8.03
C VAL A 112 18.14 -4.31 -8.28
N ARG A 113 17.75 -5.11 -7.27
CA ARG A 113 16.48 -5.82 -7.26
C ARG A 113 15.36 -4.85 -6.91
N VAL A 114 14.23 -4.92 -7.58
CA VAL A 114 13.10 -4.02 -7.35
C VAL A 114 11.85 -4.79 -6.97
N VAL A 115 11.32 -4.51 -5.78
CA VAL A 115 10.03 -5.04 -5.33
C VAL A 115 8.97 -3.98 -5.56
N VAL A 116 7.98 -4.29 -6.38
CA VAL A 116 6.94 -3.36 -6.81
C VAL A 116 5.64 -3.64 -6.05
N MET A 117 5.11 -2.63 -5.35
CA MET A 117 3.75 -2.66 -4.83
C MET A 117 2.78 -2.33 -5.97
N SER A 118 1.92 -3.27 -6.30
CA SER A 118 0.92 -3.13 -7.36
C SER A 118 -0.44 -3.63 -6.91
N MET A 119 -1.41 -3.60 -7.81
CA MET A 119 -2.80 -3.95 -7.55
C MET A 119 -3.32 -4.98 -8.55
N ALA A 120 -4.23 -5.86 -8.14
CA ALA A 120 -4.78 -6.91 -9.01
C ALA A 120 -5.52 -6.38 -10.24
N VAL A 121 -5.97 -5.13 -10.20
CA VAL A 121 -6.62 -4.46 -11.35
C VAL A 121 -5.63 -3.82 -12.34
N ALA A 122 -4.32 -3.99 -12.14
CA ALA A 122 -3.28 -3.57 -13.09
C ALA A 122 -3.29 -4.49 -14.31
N ARG A 123 -4.04 -4.10 -15.34
CA ARG A 123 -4.21 -4.85 -16.60
C ARG A 123 -4.64 -3.92 -17.73
N PRO A 124 -4.39 -4.28 -19.00
CA PRO A 124 -4.66 -3.40 -20.15
C PRO A 124 -6.15 -3.08 -20.35
N ASP A 125 -7.04 -3.98 -19.94
CA ASP A 125 -8.50 -3.85 -20.02
C ASP A 125 -9.16 -3.38 -18.73
N SER A 126 -8.37 -2.84 -17.78
CA SER A 126 -8.91 -2.31 -16.52
C SER A 126 -9.94 -1.21 -16.77
N LEU A 127 -11.07 -1.27 -16.07
CA LEU A 127 -12.08 -0.19 -16.10
C LEU A 127 -11.61 1.09 -15.39
N SER A 128 -10.55 1.00 -14.62
CA SER A 128 -9.92 2.14 -13.96
C SER A 128 -8.74 2.66 -14.77
N PRO A 129 -8.70 3.97 -15.13
CA PRO A 129 -7.53 4.57 -15.76
C PRO A 129 -6.24 4.41 -14.96
N LEU A 130 -6.31 4.47 -13.62
CA LEU A 130 -5.15 4.20 -12.77
C LEU A 130 -4.72 2.72 -12.80
N GLY A 131 -5.67 1.78 -12.93
CA GLY A 131 -5.34 0.37 -13.14
C GLY A 131 -4.60 0.14 -14.46
N GLN A 132 -5.01 0.80 -15.54
CA GLN A 132 -4.30 0.78 -16.83
C GLN A 132 -2.91 1.44 -16.72
N ALA A 133 -2.83 2.59 -16.03
CA ALA A 133 -1.55 3.29 -15.82
C ALA A 133 -0.58 2.46 -14.96
N GLN A 134 -1.08 1.77 -13.94
CA GLN A 134 -0.27 0.84 -13.14
C GLN A 134 0.27 -0.30 -14.00
N TRP A 135 -0.56 -0.90 -14.85
CA TRP A 135 -0.11 -1.92 -15.78
C TRP A 135 0.96 -1.40 -16.74
N LEU A 136 0.77 -0.21 -17.35
CA LEU A 136 1.79 0.41 -18.21
C LEU A 136 3.10 0.68 -17.47
N ALA A 137 3.04 1.09 -16.21
CA ALA A 137 4.22 1.28 -15.38
C ALA A 137 4.99 -0.04 -15.15
N GLU A 138 4.26 -1.14 -14.93
CA GLU A 138 4.86 -2.48 -14.83
C GLU A 138 5.52 -2.92 -16.13
N GLU A 139 4.89 -2.64 -17.30
CA GLU A 139 5.49 -2.90 -18.62
C GLU A 139 6.81 -2.14 -18.79
N VAL A 140 6.83 -0.83 -18.44
CA VAL A 140 8.05 -0.01 -18.49
C VAL A 140 9.15 -0.60 -17.60
N LEU A 141 8.82 -0.99 -16.37
CA LEU A 141 9.77 -1.63 -15.45
C LEU A 141 10.27 -2.96 -16.03
N THR A 142 9.40 -3.77 -16.60
CA THR A 142 9.75 -5.06 -17.23
C THR A 142 10.68 -4.88 -18.44
N TRP A 143 10.37 -3.94 -19.31
CA TRP A 143 11.21 -3.62 -20.48
C TRP A 143 12.59 -3.08 -20.10
N SER A 144 12.74 -2.53 -18.90
CA SER A 144 14.03 -2.03 -18.42
C SER A 144 15.07 -3.12 -18.17
N GLY A 145 14.64 -4.39 -18.05
CA GLY A 145 15.54 -5.52 -17.76
C GLY A 145 16.00 -5.61 -16.31
N LEU A 146 15.37 -4.90 -15.38
CA LEU A 146 15.65 -4.97 -13.94
C LEU A 146 15.19 -6.34 -13.37
N ASP A 147 15.83 -6.79 -12.29
CA ASP A 147 15.34 -7.91 -11.48
C ASP A 147 14.11 -7.46 -10.68
N LEU A 148 12.93 -7.96 -11.08
CA LEU A 148 11.64 -7.49 -10.57
C LEU A 148 10.90 -8.57 -9.80
N CYS A 149 10.27 -8.15 -8.70
CA CYS A 149 9.20 -8.86 -8.01
C CYS A 149 7.99 -7.93 -7.90
N ILE A 150 6.94 -8.18 -8.70
CA ILE A 150 5.73 -7.36 -8.75
C ILE A 150 4.64 -8.03 -7.93
N LEU A 151 4.19 -7.37 -6.86
CA LEU A 151 3.12 -7.84 -5.98
C LEU A 151 1.81 -7.14 -6.34
N ARG A 152 0.98 -7.78 -7.18
CA ARG A 152 -0.38 -7.33 -7.50
C ARG A 152 -1.31 -7.76 -6.37
N ILE A 153 -1.39 -6.99 -5.29
CA ILE A 153 -2.23 -7.31 -4.13
C ILE A 153 -3.69 -7.48 -4.58
N ALA A 154 -4.26 -8.65 -4.29
CA ALA A 154 -5.60 -9.05 -4.72
C ALA A 154 -6.65 -8.74 -3.64
N ALA A 155 -6.57 -7.58 -3.00
CA ALA A 155 -7.47 -7.15 -1.94
C ALA A 155 -7.52 -5.63 -1.81
N LEU A 156 -8.59 -5.10 -1.21
CA LEU A 156 -8.65 -3.71 -0.74
C LEU A 156 -8.04 -3.59 0.65
N PHE A 157 -7.47 -2.44 0.94
CA PHE A 157 -6.92 -2.17 2.27
C PHE A 157 -8.01 -1.82 3.28
N PHE A 158 -7.91 -2.35 4.50
CA PHE A 158 -8.77 -1.98 5.62
C PHE A 158 -8.79 -0.47 5.87
N GLU A 159 -7.66 0.19 5.66
CA GLU A 159 -7.46 1.62 5.83
C GLU A 159 -8.34 2.46 4.89
N ASN A 160 -8.85 1.87 3.81
CA ASN A 160 -9.85 2.54 2.96
C ASN A 160 -11.15 2.81 3.72
N ILE A 161 -11.51 1.97 4.70
CA ILE A 161 -12.77 2.11 5.44
C ILE A 161 -12.80 3.42 6.24
N PRO A 162 -11.84 3.68 7.16
CA PRO A 162 -11.80 4.96 7.86
C PRO A 162 -11.48 6.14 6.94
N ALA A 163 -10.62 5.97 5.93
CA ALA A 163 -10.25 7.06 5.04
C ALA A 163 -11.43 7.56 4.20
N LEU A 164 -12.21 6.64 3.59
CA LEU A 164 -13.28 6.99 2.66
C LEU A 164 -14.63 7.19 3.34
N HIS A 165 -14.86 6.58 4.50
CA HIS A 165 -16.16 6.52 5.14
C HIS A 165 -16.17 7.01 6.59
N GLY A 166 -14.99 7.16 7.24
CA GLY A 166 -14.89 7.62 8.63
C GLY A 166 -15.67 8.90 8.93
N PRO A 167 -15.54 9.96 8.12
CA PRO A 167 -16.28 11.21 8.34
C PRO A 167 -17.81 11.06 8.28
N SER A 168 -18.36 10.26 7.35
CA SER A 168 -19.81 10.03 7.25
C SER A 168 -20.32 9.13 8.38
N ILE A 169 -19.58 8.08 8.72
CA ILE A 169 -19.91 7.19 9.85
C ILE A 169 -19.91 7.96 11.18
N SER A 170 -18.92 8.80 11.39
CA SER A 170 -18.81 9.60 12.61
C SER A 170 -19.97 10.60 12.75
N ARG A 171 -20.35 11.27 11.65
CA ARG A 171 -21.37 12.32 11.65
C ARG A 171 -22.80 11.78 11.64
N ALA A 172 -23.08 10.75 10.84
CA ALA A 172 -24.43 10.31 10.52
C ALA A 172 -24.69 8.81 10.81
N ALA A 173 -23.68 8.07 11.26
CA ALA A 173 -23.74 6.62 11.42
C ALA A 173 -24.19 5.91 10.13
N GLU A 174 -23.76 6.43 8.98
CA GLU A 174 -24.06 5.84 7.68
C GLU A 174 -22.92 6.08 6.69
N PHE A 175 -22.85 5.23 5.67
CA PHE A 175 -21.91 5.41 4.55
C PHE A 175 -22.47 4.74 3.29
N SER A 176 -21.98 5.20 2.14
CA SER A 176 -22.37 4.66 0.84
C SER A 176 -21.19 4.54 -0.11
N ASN A 177 -21.26 3.58 -1.03
CA ASN A 177 -20.30 3.39 -2.09
C ASN A 177 -20.86 2.57 -3.25
N SER A 178 -20.04 2.34 -4.29
CA SER A 178 -20.44 1.65 -5.52
C SER A 178 -20.14 0.15 -5.54
N PHE A 179 -19.78 -0.46 -4.41
CA PHE A 179 -19.55 -1.92 -4.33
C PHE A 179 -20.84 -2.74 -4.29
N GLY A 180 -22.01 -2.11 -4.03
CA GLY A 180 -23.27 -2.83 -3.91
C GLY A 180 -23.22 -3.90 -2.83
N ASP A 181 -23.78 -5.06 -3.13
CA ASP A 181 -23.81 -6.22 -2.22
C ASP A 181 -22.59 -7.16 -2.40
N ALA A 182 -21.60 -6.75 -3.21
CA ALA A 182 -20.47 -7.61 -3.49
C ALA A 182 -19.67 -7.94 -2.23
N ASP A 183 -19.26 -9.19 -2.13
CA ASP A 183 -18.21 -9.60 -1.23
C ASP A 183 -16.85 -9.15 -1.80
N VAL A 184 -16.08 -8.49 -0.96
CA VAL A 184 -14.81 -7.86 -1.33
C VAL A 184 -13.67 -8.53 -0.55
N PRO A 185 -12.57 -8.89 -1.20
CA PRO A 185 -11.36 -9.33 -0.52
C PRO A 185 -10.66 -8.14 0.15
N TRP A 186 -10.27 -8.33 1.42
CA TRP A 186 -9.65 -7.30 2.25
C TRP A 186 -8.31 -7.75 2.84
N ILE A 187 -7.41 -6.78 3.06
CA ILE A 187 -6.11 -6.96 3.69
C ILE A 187 -5.75 -5.71 4.51
N SER A 188 -5.00 -5.86 5.60
CA SER A 188 -4.44 -4.69 6.29
C SER A 188 -3.20 -4.15 5.57
N GLY A 189 -2.96 -2.83 5.69
CA GLY A 189 -1.69 -2.23 5.24
C GLY A 189 -0.48 -2.83 5.92
N LEU A 190 -0.64 -3.30 7.16
CA LEU A 190 0.39 -4.03 7.91
C LEU A 190 0.73 -5.38 7.25
N ASP A 191 -0.27 -6.17 6.82
CA ASP A 191 -0.02 -7.44 6.17
C ASP A 191 0.53 -7.25 4.74
N ALA A 192 0.09 -6.21 4.04
CA ALA A 192 0.70 -5.82 2.77
C ALA A 192 2.18 -5.41 2.95
N ALA A 193 2.53 -4.72 4.05
CA ALA A 193 3.92 -4.44 4.40
C ALA A 193 4.72 -5.72 4.67
N ARG A 194 4.15 -6.67 5.40
CA ARG A 194 4.78 -7.97 5.68
C ARG A 194 5.07 -8.76 4.40
N LEU A 195 4.18 -8.68 3.39
CA LEU A 195 4.43 -9.26 2.06
C LEU A 195 5.63 -8.58 1.37
N MET A 196 5.72 -7.25 1.46
CA MET A 196 6.89 -6.52 0.94
C MET A 196 8.18 -6.90 1.69
N VAL A 197 8.12 -7.03 3.01
CA VAL A 197 9.26 -7.51 3.84
C VAL A 197 9.70 -8.89 3.37
N ALA A 198 8.77 -9.82 3.20
CA ALA A 198 9.07 -11.16 2.71
C ALA A 198 9.72 -11.13 1.32
N ALA A 199 9.20 -10.31 0.40
CA ALA A 199 9.78 -10.18 -0.95
C ALA A 199 11.19 -9.56 -0.96
N VAL A 200 11.51 -8.72 0.03
CA VAL A 200 12.84 -8.11 0.21
C VAL A 200 13.81 -9.07 0.88
N LEU A 201 13.39 -9.73 1.97
CA LEU A 201 14.28 -10.52 2.81
C LEU A 201 14.35 -12.01 2.44
N GLN A 202 13.32 -12.55 1.81
CA GLN A 202 13.16 -13.96 1.44
C GLN A 202 12.75 -14.07 -0.05
N PRO A 203 13.60 -13.59 -0.97
CA PRO A 203 13.29 -13.54 -2.40
C PRO A 203 12.94 -14.90 -2.99
N GLU A 204 13.40 -15.99 -2.39
CA GLU A 204 13.12 -17.36 -2.79
C GLU A 204 11.63 -17.72 -2.68
N LEU A 205 10.87 -17.09 -1.79
CA LEU A 205 9.41 -17.28 -1.69
C LEU A 205 8.66 -16.76 -2.93
N PHE A 206 9.31 -15.89 -3.68
CA PHE A 206 8.78 -15.23 -4.89
C PHE A 206 9.60 -15.58 -6.13
N ALA A 207 10.31 -16.71 -6.11
CA ALA A 207 11.11 -17.15 -7.25
C ALA A 207 10.25 -17.72 -8.40
N GLY A 208 10.79 -17.75 -9.61
CA GLY A 208 10.20 -18.39 -10.78
C GLY A 208 9.14 -17.59 -11.53
N LYS A 209 8.68 -16.46 -10.98
CA LYS A 209 7.74 -15.54 -11.65
C LYS A 209 8.08 -14.09 -11.31
N THR A 210 7.84 -13.21 -12.24
CA THR A 210 7.99 -11.76 -12.00
C THR A 210 6.75 -11.17 -11.32
N ILE A 211 5.56 -11.65 -11.66
CA ILE A 211 4.27 -11.14 -11.16
C ILE A 211 3.64 -12.15 -10.22
N HIS A 212 3.29 -11.69 -9.04
CA HIS A 212 2.62 -12.46 -7.99
C HIS A 212 1.29 -11.78 -7.64
N TYR A 213 0.31 -12.60 -7.24
CA TYR A 213 -1.00 -12.16 -6.77
C TYR A 213 -1.22 -12.60 -5.32
N PRO A 214 -0.60 -11.92 -4.33
CA PRO A 214 -0.83 -12.24 -2.93
C PRO A 214 -2.32 -12.09 -2.58
N PRO A 215 -2.91 -13.04 -1.80
CA PRO A 215 -4.32 -13.01 -1.46
C PRO A 215 -4.63 -11.96 -0.40
N GLY A 216 -5.94 -11.64 -0.24
CA GLY A 216 -6.45 -10.95 0.93
C GLY A 216 -6.49 -11.85 2.18
N ALA A 217 -6.81 -11.24 3.32
CA ALA A 217 -6.98 -11.92 4.59
C ALA A 217 -8.38 -12.49 4.75
N GLU A 218 -9.41 -11.76 4.32
CA GLU A 218 -10.80 -12.14 4.48
C GLU A 218 -11.72 -11.53 3.41
N LEU A 219 -12.91 -12.12 3.26
CA LEU A 219 -13.97 -11.69 2.34
C LEU A 219 -15.08 -11.05 3.16
N ARG A 220 -15.47 -9.79 2.85
CA ARG A 220 -16.55 -9.07 3.54
C ARG A 220 -17.29 -8.17 2.57
N SER A 221 -18.62 -8.16 2.67
CA SER A 221 -19.44 -7.13 2.05
C SER A 221 -19.48 -5.87 2.91
N HIS A 222 -19.87 -4.73 2.33
CA HIS A 222 -20.03 -3.49 3.06
C HIS A 222 -21.20 -3.54 4.06
N HIS A 223 -22.21 -4.39 3.84
CA HIS A 223 -23.25 -4.69 4.83
C HIS A 223 -22.68 -5.37 6.08
N GLN A 224 -21.78 -6.35 5.90
CA GLN A 224 -21.10 -7.01 7.01
C GLN A 224 -20.19 -6.03 7.77
N ILE A 225 -19.49 -5.13 7.05
CA ILE A 225 -18.69 -4.06 7.65
C ILE A 225 -19.56 -3.13 8.48
N ALA A 226 -20.73 -2.72 7.98
CA ALA A 226 -21.69 -1.90 8.74
C ALA A 226 -22.17 -2.59 10.01
N ALA A 227 -22.43 -3.91 9.95
CA ALA A 227 -22.80 -4.70 11.14
C ALA A 227 -21.65 -4.77 12.16
N MET A 228 -20.40 -4.97 11.70
CA MET A 228 -19.21 -4.99 12.56
C MET A 228 -18.97 -3.64 13.24
N LEU A 229 -19.08 -2.53 12.48
CA LEU A 229 -19.02 -1.17 13.01
C LEU A 229 -20.13 -0.90 14.02
N SER A 230 -21.36 -1.37 13.75
CA SER A 230 -22.49 -1.22 14.69
C SER A 230 -22.21 -1.90 16.02
N ALA A 231 -21.69 -3.12 15.97
CA ALA A 231 -21.34 -3.88 17.18
C ALA A 231 -20.22 -3.20 17.98
N GLU A 232 -19.18 -2.70 17.29
CA GLU A 232 -18.04 -2.06 17.94
C GLU A 232 -18.39 -0.69 18.53
N LEU A 233 -19.20 0.12 17.82
CA LEU A 233 -19.53 1.48 18.23
C LEU A 233 -20.73 1.55 19.18
N GLY A 234 -21.48 0.44 19.36
CA GLY A 234 -22.67 0.42 20.18
C GLY A 234 -23.84 1.26 19.62
N LYS A 235 -23.81 1.59 18.33
CA LYS A 235 -24.85 2.34 17.61
C LYS A 235 -25.10 1.74 16.23
N GLN A 236 -26.31 1.84 15.72
CA GLN A 236 -26.62 1.32 14.39
C GLN A 236 -25.89 2.12 13.29
N VAL A 237 -24.98 1.48 12.58
CA VAL A 237 -24.35 2.00 11.36
C VAL A 237 -25.02 1.39 10.15
N ARG A 238 -25.37 2.19 9.14
CA ARG A 238 -26.06 1.75 7.92
C ARG A 238 -25.13 1.89 6.71
N PHE A 239 -25.22 0.92 5.82
CA PHE A 239 -24.67 0.98 4.48
C PHE A 239 -25.77 1.10 3.43
N SER A 240 -25.55 1.88 2.39
CA SER A 240 -26.40 1.96 1.20
C SER A 240 -25.57 1.99 -0.07
N SER A 241 -26.08 1.35 -1.13
CA SER A 241 -25.42 1.37 -2.44
C SER A 241 -25.59 2.73 -3.11
N ALA A 242 -24.53 3.21 -3.76
CA ALA A 242 -24.53 4.39 -4.62
C ALA A 242 -24.05 4.00 -6.03
N THR A 243 -24.42 4.79 -7.04
CA THR A 243 -23.82 4.62 -8.35
C THR A 243 -22.34 5.03 -8.32
N PRO A 244 -21.51 4.49 -9.24
CA PRO A 244 -20.09 4.90 -9.33
C PRO A 244 -19.91 6.40 -9.49
N GLN A 245 -20.80 7.05 -10.25
CA GLN A 245 -20.77 8.49 -10.50
C GLN A 245 -21.08 9.30 -9.23
N GLN A 246 -22.12 8.87 -8.48
CA GLN A 246 -22.49 9.51 -7.21
C GLN A 246 -21.37 9.39 -6.19
N TRP A 247 -20.78 8.19 -6.06
CA TRP A 247 -19.71 7.99 -5.09
C TRP A 247 -18.43 8.74 -5.49
N ALA A 248 -18.03 8.70 -6.77
CA ALA A 248 -16.90 9.48 -7.25
C ALA A 248 -17.09 10.99 -7.02
N ALA A 249 -18.31 11.52 -7.19
CA ALA A 249 -18.62 12.91 -6.90
C ALA A 249 -18.48 13.21 -5.39
N ALA A 250 -19.03 12.37 -4.53
CA ALA A 250 -18.91 12.52 -3.07
C ALA A 250 -17.44 12.49 -2.60
N LEU A 251 -16.62 11.60 -3.15
CA LEU A 251 -15.19 11.51 -2.84
C LEU A 251 -14.42 12.75 -3.32
N ARG A 252 -14.78 13.34 -4.49
CA ARG A 252 -14.18 14.58 -4.97
C ARG A 252 -14.53 15.78 -4.06
N GLU A 253 -15.75 15.84 -3.53
CA GLU A 253 -16.08 16.86 -2.52
C GLU A 253 -15.27 16.63 -1.22
N LEU A 254 -15.20 15.41 -0.74
CA LEU A 254 -14.41 15.07 0.44
C LEU A 254 -12.92 15.39 0.27
N SER A 255 -12.37 15.22 -0.94
CA SER A 255 -10.97 15.54 -1.23
C SER A 255 -10.63 17.02 -1.10
N LYS A 256 -11.61 17.92 -1.27
CA LYS A 256 -11.40 19.38 -1.09
C LYS A 256 -11.21 19.75 0.38
N GLU A 257 -11.75 18.95 1.29
CA GLU A 257 -11.68 19.16 2.73
C GLU A 257 -10.56 18.32 3.39
N ASP A 258 -9.92 17.41 2.63
CA ASP A 258 -8.88 16.53 3.15
C ASP A 258 -7.48 17.16 3.05
N PRO A 259 -6.96 17.73 4.16
CA PRO A 259 -5.62 18.32 4.17
C PRO A 259 -4.51 17.25 4.05
N THR A 260 -4.90 15.98 4.09
CA THR A 260 -3.95 14.86 4.05
C THR A 260 -3.65 14.38 2.64
N GLU A 261 -4.44 14.77 1.65
CA GLU A 261 -4.36 14.33 0.26
C GLU A 261 -4.47 12.80 0.08
N VAL A 262 -4.99 12.08 1.08
CA VAL A 262 -5.26 10.64 0.99
C VAL A 262 -6.31 10.38 -0.07
N ILE A 263 -7.33 11.23 -0.11
CA ILE A 263 -8.35 11.22 -1.14
C ILE A 263 -8.02 12.33 -2.14
N ASN A 264 -7.82 11.96 -3.39
CA ASN A 264 -7.63 12.88 -4.51
C ASN A 264 -8.58 12.49 -5.65
N THR A 265 -8.66 13.33 -6.68
CA THR A 265 -9.57 13.15 -7.82
C THR A 265 -9.32 11.82 -8.55
N ASP A 266 -8.06 11.40 -8.70
CA ASP A 266 -7.69 10.17 -9.40
C ASP A 266 -8.11 8.95 -8.58
N MET A 267 -7.85 8.98 -7.26
CA MET A 267 -8.31 7.96 -6.32
C MET A 267 -9.83 7.82 -6.33
N ALA A 268 -10.56 8.95 -6.32
CA ALA A 268 -12.03 8.94 -6.36
C ALA A 268 -12.56 8.22 -7.60
N GLY A 269 -11.97 8.48 -8.77
CA GLY A 269 -12.30 7.77 -10.01
C GLY A 269 -11.91 6.29 -9.97
N HIS A 270 -10.71 6.01 -9.46
CA HIS A 270 -10.19 4.65 -9.37
C HIS A 270 -11.06 3.75 -8.49
N ILE A 271 -11.27 4.12 -7.24
CA ILE A 271 -11.97 3.26 -6.28
C ILE A 271 -13.45 3.07 -6.66
N SER A 272 -14.07 4.09 -7.29
CA SER A 272 -15.44 3.98 -7.78
C SER A 272 -15.56 3.01 -8.95
N ALA A 273 -14.59 3.00 -9.86
CA ALA A 273 -14.53 2.05 -10.96
C ALA A 273 -14.27 0.61 -10.47
N VAL A 274 -13.38 0.45 -9.47
CA VAL A 274 -13.13 -0.84 -8.82
C VAL A 274 -14.39 -1.35 -8.12
N GLY A 275 -15.12 -0.49 -7.42
CA GLY A 275 -16.38 -0.82 -6.79
C GLY A 275 -17.41 -1.34 -7.80
N ALA A 276 -17.62 -0.62 -8.90
CA ALA A 276 -18.53 -1.04 -9.97
C ALA A 276 -18.12 -2.37 -10.63
N MET A 277 -16.82 -2.58 -10.80
CA MET A 277 -16.29 -3.83 -11.35
C MET A 277 -16.61 -5.02 -10.44
N LEU A 278 -16.40 -4.88 -9.14
CA LEU A 278 -16.71 -5.93 -8.16
C LEU A 278 -18.22 -6.17 -8.03
N ALA A 279 -19.04 -5.10 -8.00
CA ALA A 279 -20.49 -5.19 -7.99
C ALA A 279 -21.06 -5.95 -9.20
N SER A 280 -20.38 -5.93 -10.34
CA SER A 280 -20.77 -6.67 -11.56
C SER A 280 -20.26 -8.11 -11.62
N ALA A 281 -19.85 -8.70 -10.50
CA ALA A 281 -19.28 -10.06 -10.38
C ALA A 281 -18.03 -10.31 -11.23
N LYS A 282 -17.34 -9.27 -11.67
CA LYS A 282 -16.02 -9.36 -12.29
C LYS A 282 -14.97 -9.46 -11.19
N ALA A 283 -14.77 -10.65 -10.67
CA ALA A 283 -13.89 -10.96 -9.57
C ALA A 283 -12.51 -10.31 -9.72
N LEU A 284 -11.94 -9.86 -8.60
CA LEU A 284 -10.49 -9.65 -8.50
C LEU A 284 -9.82 -11.02 -8.71
N ALA A 285 -8.58 -10.98 -9.14
CA ALA A 285 -7.84 -12.14 -9.66
C ALA A 285 -7.74 -13.35 -8.69
N ARG A 286 -8.19 -13.21 -7.43
CA ARG A 286 -8.00 -14.23 -6.42
C ARG A 286 -8.91 -14.06 -5.19
N ASP A 287 -9.38 -15.19 -4.65
CA ASP A 287 -10.07 -15.24 -3.36
C ASP A 287 -9.08 -15.04 -2.19
N PRO A 288 -9.53 -14.55 -1.03
CA PRO A 288 -8.73 -14.49 0.18
C PRO A 288 -8.21 -15.86 0.60
N ASP A 289 -6.97 -15.89 1.06
CA ASP A 289 -6.33 -17.11 1.58
C ASP A 289 -5.44 -16.72 2.78
N PRO A 290 -6.00 -16.67 3.99
CA PRO A 290 -5.25 -16.31 5.20
C PRO A 290 -4.13 -17.29 5.53
N ILE A 291 -4.24 -18.56 5.11
CA ILE A 291 -3.19 -19.59 5.35
C ILE A 291 -1.99 -19.30 4.48
N GLU A 292 -2.20 -19.03 3.18
CA GLU A 292 -1.10 -18.65 2.30
C GLU A 292 -0.50 -17.30 2.72
N LEU A 293 -1.33 -16.34 3.11
CA LEU A 293 -0.85 -15.04 3.61
C LEU A 293 0.04 -15.23 4.85
N GLN A 294 -0.37 -16.08 5.80
CA GLN A 294 0.45 -16.45 6.95
C GLN A 294 1.75 -17.15 6.52
N ARG A 295 1.69 -18.07 5.56
CA ARG A 295 2.88 -18.76 5.05
C ARG A 295 3.89 -17.80 4.42
N LEU A 296 3.42 -16.79 3.67
CA LEU A 296 4.26 -15.78 3.02
C LEU A 296 4.84 -14.78 4.01
N THR A 297 4.07 -14.39 5.04
CA THR A 297 4.44 -13.31 5.97
C THR A 297 5.03 -13.81 7.29
N GLY A 298 4.90 -15.09 7.58
CA GLY A 298 5.29 -15.69 8.87
C GLY A 298 4.41 -15.28 10.05
N LYS A 299 3.31 -14.55 9.83
CA LYS A 299 2.42 -14.01 10.87
C LYS A 299 0.96 -14.25 10.48
N LEU A 300 0.11 -14.46 11.49
CA LEU A 300 -1.33 -14.45 11.29
C LEU A 300 -1.77 -13.07 10.76
N PRO A 301 -2.65 -13.03 9.73
CA PRO A 301 -3.19 -11.78 9.25
C PRO A 301 -4.00 -11.06 10.33
N LEU A 302 -3.94 -9.73 10.32
CA LEU A 302 -4.84 -8.91 11.14
C LEU A 302 -6.27 -9.08 10.63
N SER A 303 -7.22 -9.35 11.52
CA SER A 303 -8.64 -9.41 11.15
C SER A 303 -9.23 -7.99 11.03
N LEU A 304 -10.26 -7.84 10.19
CA LEU A 304 -10.99 -6.56 10.07
C LEU A 304 -11.65 -6.16 11.40
N LYS A 305 -12.09 -7.13 12.19
CA LYS A 305 -12.66 -6.87 13.52
C LYS A 305 -11.63 -6.22 14.46
N GLU A 306 -10.44 -6.78 14.53
CA GLU A 306 -9.35 -6.21 15.33
C GLU A 306 -8.93 -4.84 14.79
N PHE A 307 -8.86 -4.68 13.46
CA PHE A 307 -8.56 -3.39 12.84
C PHE A 307 -9.60 -2.32 13.20
N ILE A 308 -10.90 -2.62 13.14
CA ILE A 308 -11.97 -1.68 13.52
C ILE A 308 -11.83 -1.29 15.00
N ALA A 309 -11.60 -2.25 15.89
CA ALA A 309 -11.42 -1.99 17.32
C ALA A 309 -10.21 -1.08 17.60
N GLN A 310 -9.07 -1.31 16.92
CA GLN A 310 -7.87 -0.48 17.04
C GLN A 310 -8.04 0.93 16.47
N ASN A 311 -8.96 1.12 15.50
CA ASN A 311 -9.19 2.39 14.81
C ASN A 311 -10.53 3.06 15.17
N ARG A 312 -11.11 2.72 16.31
CA ARG A 312 -12.43 3.18 16.76
C ARG A 312 -12.60 4.70 16.70
N VAL A 313 -11.56 5.45 17.06
CA VAL A 313 -11.54 6.91 17.04
C VAL A 313 -11.79 7.50 15.64
N ALA A 314 -11.46 6.79 14.58
CA ALA A 314 -11.70 7.24 13.21
C ALA A 314 -13.21 7.21 12.83
N PHE A 315 -13.99 6.40 13.55
CA PHE A 315 -15.42 6.21 13.31
C PHE A 315 -16.32 6.90 14.36
N ASP A 316 -15.73 7.32 15.48
CA ASP A 316 -16.46 8.04 16.52
C ASP A 316 -15.54 9.00 17.29
N GLN A 317 -15.69 10.29 17.03
CA GLN A 317 -14.86 11.33 17.66
C GLN A 317 -15.11 11.49 19.17
N SER A 318 -16.22 10.95 19.71
CA SER A 318 -16.47 10.99 21.15
C SER A 318 -15.42 10.24 21.97
N TYR A 319 -14.73 9.27 21.37
CA TYR A 319 -13.62 8.53 21.99
C TYR A 319 -12.37 9.39 22.18
N ARG A 320 -12.10 10.40 21.33
CA ARG A 320 -10.98 11.35 21.53
C ARG A 320 -11.08 12.13 22.84
N SER A 321 -12.29 12.42 23.25
CA SER A 321 -12.54 13.17 24.48
C SER A 321 -12.45 12.31 25.74
N ALA A 322 -12.56 10.99 25.63
CA ALA A 322 -12.46 10.07 26.77
C ALA A 322 -11.01 9.67 27.10
N GLU A 323 -10.13 9.57 26.08
CA GLU A 323 -8.70 9.30 26.29
C GLU A 323 -7.89 10.53 26.72
N ALA A 324 -8.46 11.74 26.56
CA ALA A 324 -7.84 13.01 26.97
C ALA A 324 -8.27 13.45 28.39
N ARG A 325 -9.05 12.67 29.12
CA ARG A 325 -9.44 12.87 30.51
C ARG A 325 -8.79 11.84 31.42
#